data_b336ee1f89cf919bd170bbbf26d43150
#
_entry.id   b336ee1f89cf919bd170bbbf26d43150
#
_cell.length_a   1.000
_cell.length_b   1.000
_cell.length_c   1.000
_cell.angle_alpha   90.00
_cell.angle_beta   90.00
_cell.angle_gamma   90.00
#
_symmetry.space_group_name_H-M   'P 1'
#
loop_
_entity.id
_entity.type
_entity.pdbx_description
1 polymer ?
#
loop_
_entity_poly.entity_id
_entity_poly.type
_entity_poly.pdbx_seq_one_letter_code
_entity_poly.pdbx_strand_id
1 'polypeptide(L)' 'LAAEKAEETLAEAKLRAEKILQEAEEEAKNEKVKAITAMKGEVAEVAVMIASGILDKEITPEENAKIIDDCLKEWDESHD' A
#
# COMPACT_ATOMS: atom_id res chain seq x y z
N LEU A 1 -5.04 -48.05 -5.39
CA LEU A 1 -6.35 -48.28 -5.98
C LEU A 1 -6.97 -46.95 -6.42
N ALA A 2 -7.96 -47.00 -7.28
CA ALA A 2 -8.55 -45.80 -7.90
C ALA A 2 -9.15 -44.82 -6.87
N ALA A 3 -9.80 -45.30 -5.84
CA ALA A 3 -10.41 -44.45 -4.81
C ALA A 3 -9.34 -43.73 -3.97
N GLU A 4 -8.30 -44.41 -3.61
CA GLU A 4 -7.19 -43.86 -2.86
C GLU A 4 -6.44 -42.81 -3.69
N LYS A 5 -6.24 -43.10 -4.96
CA LYS A 5 -5.62 -42.18 -5.91
C LYS A 5 -6.44 -40.90 -6.08
N ALA A 6 -7.76 -41.02 -6.14
CA ALA A 6 -8.67 -39.90 -6.25
C ALA A 6 -8.62 -39.02 -5.01
N GLU A 7 -8.59 -39.62 -3.81
CA GLU A 7 -8.47 -38.88 -2.55
C GLU A 7 -7.15 -38.11 -2.48
N GLU A 8 -6.06 -38.77 -2.86
CA GLU A 8 -4.72 -38.18 -2.90
C GLU A 8 -4.68 -36.97 -3.85
N THR A 9 -5.23 -37.13 -5.04
CA THR A 9 -5.31 -36.08 -6.06
C THR A 9 -6.15 -34.89 -5.55
N LEU A 10 -7.27 -35.17 -4.89
CA LEU A 10 -8.11 -34.15 -4.30
C LEU A 10 -7.39 -33.39 -3.18
N ALA A 11 -6.69 -34.10 -2.31
CA ALA A 11 -5.92 -33.49 -1.22
C ALA A 11 -4.82 -32.56 -1.78
N GLU A 12 -4.11 -33.01 -2.80
CA GLU A 12 -3.09 -32.20 -3.46
C GLU A 12 -3.69 -30.96 -4.12
N ALA A 13 -4.85 -31.12 -4.76
CA ALA A 13 -5.56 -30.00 -5.38
C ALA A 13 -5.99 -28.96 -4.34
N LYS A 14 -6.47 -29.38 -3.19
CA LYS A 14 -6.84 -28.50 -2.08
C LYS A 14 -5.64 -27.74 -1.55
N LEU A 15 -4.52 -28.41 -1.36
CA LEU A 15 -3.29 -27.76 -0.91
C LEU A 15 -2.81 -26.70 -1.89
N ARG A 16 -2.87 -27.02 -3.18
CA ARG A 16 -2.51 -26.05 -4.23
C ARG A 16 -3.44 -24.86 -4.24
N ALA A 17 -4.75 -25.11 -4.09
CA ALA A 17 -5.74 -24.03 -4.06
C ALA A 17 -5.51 -23.10 -2.86
N GLU A 18 -5.24 -23.66 -1.68
CA GLU A 18 -4.94 -22.88 -0.48
C GLU A 18 -3.68 -22.03 -0.67
N LYS A 19 -2.65 -22.61 -1.26
CA LYS A 19 -1.40 -21.91 -1.54
C LYS A 19 -1.64 -20.75 -2.52
N ILE A 20 -2.38 -20.98 -3.59
CA ILE A 20 -2.72 -19.96 -4.58
C ILE A 20 -3.49 -18.81 -3.91
N LEU A 21 -4.47 -19.14 -3.06
CA LEU A 21 -5.25 -18.14 -2.33
C LEU A 21 -4.36 -17.32 -1.39
N GLN A 22 -3.47 -17.95 -0.65
CA GLN A 22 -2.54 -17.26 0.23
C GLN A 22 -1.63 -16.31 -0.53
N GLU A 23 -1.07 -16.79 -1.65
CA GLU A 23 -0.21 -15.96 -2.50
C GLU A 23 -0.97 -14.78 -3.09
N ALA A 24 -2.22 -15.00 -3.52
CA ALA A 24 -3.07 -13.95 -4.06
C ALA A 24 -3.43 -12.91 -3.00
N GLU A 25 -3.74 -13.33 -1.77
CA GLU A 25 -4.04 -12.43 -0.67
C GLU A 25 -2.83 -11.58 -0.29
N GLU A 26 -1.66 -12.21 -0.24
CA GLU A 26 -0.41 -11.52 0.06
C GLU A 26 -0.05 -10.51 -1.03
N GLU A 27 -0.21 -10.90 -2.29
CA GLU A 27 0.02 -10.00 -3.42
C GLU A 27 -0.94 -8.82 -3.40
N ALA A 28 -2.23 -9.05 -3.13
CA ALA A 28 -3.23 -8.00 -3.01
C ALA A 28 -2.90 -7.03 -1.88
N LYS A 29 -2.43 -7.55 -0.75
CA LYS A 29 -2.01 -6.74 0.39
C LYS A 29 -0.81 -5.86 0.03
N ASN A 30 0.17 -6.43 -0.66
CA ASN A 30 1.36 -5.70 -1.10
C ASN A 30 1.00 -4.61 -2.12
N GLU A 31 0.10 -4.91 -3.05
CA GLU A 31 -0.38 -3.92 -4.03
C GLU A 31 -1.11 -2.77 -3.34
N LYS A 32 -1.92 -3.08 -2.33
CA LYS A 32 -2.60 -2.07 -1.53
C LYS A 32 -1.61 -1.15 -0.83
N VAL A 33 -0.58 -1.71 -0.20
CA VAL A 33 0.48 -0.94 0.48
C VAL A 33 1.19 -0.02 -0.52
N LYS A 34 1.54 -0.53 -1.70
CA LYS A 34 2.17 0.27 -2.75
C LYS A 34 1.27 1.41 -3.20
N ALA A 35 -0.02 1.15 -3.40
CA ALA A 35 -0.98 2.17 -3.82
C ALA A 35 -1.11 3.27 -2.78
N ILE A 36 -1.20 2.91 -1.49
CA ILE A 36 -1.30 3.88 -0.40
C ILE A 36 -0.02 4.72 -0.31
N THR A 37 1.14 4.10 -0.45
CA THR A 37 2.43 4.80 -0.43
C THR A 37 2.52 5.81 -1.58
N ALA A 38 2.08 5.43 -2.78
CA ALA A 38 2.05 6.32 -3.93
C ALA A 38 1.09 7.49 -3.71
N MET A 39 -0.09 7.23 -3.14
CA MET A 39 -1.08 8.27 -2.81
C MET A 39 -0.51 9.26 -1.79
N LYS A 40 0.16 8.77 -0.75
CA LYS A 40 0.80 9.64 0.25
C LYS A 40 1.83 10.56 -0.39
N GLY A 41 2.62 10.04 -1.33
CA GLY A 41 3.58 10.83 -2.08
C GLY A 41 2.92 11.95 -2.88
N GLU A 42 1.83 11.65 -3.58
CA GLU A 42 1.09 12.65 -4.36
C GLU A 42 0.46 13.71 -3.48
N VAL A 43 -0.14 13.30 -2.36
CA VAL A 43 -0.74 14.23 -1.39
C VAL A 43 0.34 15.16 -0.82
N ALA A 44 1.50 14.62 -0.48
CA ALA A 44 2.62 15.42 0.03
C ALA A 44 3.10 16.45 -0.99
N GLU A 45 3.22 16.06 -2.26
CA GLU A 45 3.62 16.97 -3.34
C GLU A 45 2.61 18.13 -3.50
N VAL A 46 1.33 17.82 -3.50
CA VAL A 46 0.27 18.84 -3.60
C VAL A 46 0.32 19.77 -2.39
N ALA A 47 0.52 19.24 -1.19
CA ALA A 47 0.63 20.04 0.03
C ALA A 47 1.78 21.04 -0.06
N VAL A 48 2.93 20.62 -0.57
CA VAL A 48 4.08 21.50 -0.78
C VAL A 48 3.78 22.58 -1.81
N MET A 49 3.11 22.23 -2.91
CA MET A 49 2.72 23.17 -3.95
C MET A 49 1.78 24.25 -3.40
N ILE A 50 0.80 23.85 -2.60
CA ILE A 50 -0.15 24.78 -1.97
C ILE A 50 0.57 25.71 -1.01
N ALA A 51 1.42 25.16 -0.15
CA ALA A 51 2.18 25.95 0.82
C ALA A 51 3.09 26.96 0.12
N SER A 52 3.76 26.54 -0.95
CA SER A 52 4.61 27.41 -1.75
C SER A 52 3.81 28.55 -2.37
N GLY A 53 2.61 28.25 -2.89
CA GLY A 53 1.72 29.26 -3.48
C GLY A 53 1.20 30.25 -2.47
N ILE A 54 0.82 29.81 -1.28
CA ILE A 54 0.31 30.67 -0.20
C ILE A 54 1.41 31.59 0.32
N LEU A 55 2.60 31.04 0.55
CA LEU A 55 3.72 31.81 1.10
C LEU A 55 4.39 32.72 0.06
N ASP A 56 4.13 32.46 -1.21
CA ASP A 56 4.72 33.19 -2.33
C ASP A 56 6.24 33.28 -2.22
N LYS A 57 6.87 32.16 -1.85
CA LYS A 57 8.32 32.05 -1.75
C LYS A 57 8.76 30.62 -2.01
N GLU A 58 10.04 30.45 -2.30
CA GLU A 58 10.65 29.14 -2.37
C GLU A 58 10.69 28.51 -0.98
N ILE A 59 10.37 27.23 -0.93
CA ILE A 59 10.38 26.44 0.31
C ILE A 59 11.76 25.80 0.46
N THR A 60 12.38 26.01 1.63
CA THR A 60 13.67 25.39 1.93
C THR A 60 13.52 23.87 2.10
N PRO A 61 14.63 23.09 1.97
CA PRO A 61 14.54 21.64 2.19
C PRO A 61 13.99 21.27 3.57
N GLU A 62 14.31 22.04 4.61
CA GLU A 62 13.81 21.79 5.97
C GLU A 62 12.30 22.04 6.06
N GLU A 63 11.83 23.13 5.50
CA GLU A 63 10.40 23.46 5.44
C GLU A 63 9.65 22.43 4.64
N ASN A 64 10.21 21.99 3.53
CA ASN A 64 9.62 20.95 2.68
C ASN A 64 9.44 19.63 3.46
N ALA A 65 10.49 19.20 4.15
CA ALA A 65 10.44 17.97 4.95
C ALA A 65 9.38 18.06 6.05
N LYS A 66 9.28 19.22 6.71
CA LYS A 66 8.26 19.42 7.75
C LYS A 66 6.85 19.39 7.21
N ILE A 67 6.59 20.03 6.08
CA ILE A 67 5.27 20.05 5.44
C ILE A 67 4.86 18.63 5.08
N ILE A 68 5.76 17.86 4.49
CA ILE A 68 5.50 16.47 4.13
C ILE A 68 5.20 15.63 5.36
N ASP A 69 6.00 15.76 6.40
CA ASP A 69 5.83 15.01 7.64
C ASP A 69 4.48 15.30 8.30
N ASP A 70 4.14 16.58 8.43
CA ASP A 70 2.87 17.00 9.02
C ASP A 70 1.67 16.51 8.19
N CYS A 71 1.77 16.59 6.87
CA CYS A 71 0.73 16.14 5.97
C CYS A 71 0.49 14.63 6.08
N LEU A 72 1.56 13.85 6.14
CA LEU A 72 1.48 12.40 6.26
C LEU A 72 0.96 11.96 7.62
N LYS A 73 1.28 12.70 8.67
CA LYS A 73 0.73 12.44 10.01
C LYS A 73 -0.77 12.63 10.04
N GLU A 74 -1.26 13.73 9.47
CA GLU A 74 -2.71 13.98 9.37
C GLU A 74 -3.40 12.91 8.54
N TRP A 75 -2.80 12.50 7.44
CA TRP A 75 -3.31 11.41 6.61
C TRP A 75 -3.46 10.13 7.42
N ASP A 76 -2.41 9.72 8.14
CA ASP A 76 -2.40 8.49 8.93
C ASP A 76 -3.44 8.52 10.05
N GLU A 77 -3.62 9.66 10.72
CA GLU A 77 -4.64 9.84 11.75
C GLU A 77 -6.06 9.75 11.17
N SER A 78 -6.27 10.26 9.97
CA SER A 78 -7.58 10.25 9.32
C SER A 78 -7.98 8.88 8.76
N HIS A 79 -6.99 8.05 8.44
CA HIS A 79 -7.20 6.78 7.74
C HIS A 79 -6.90 5.53 8.59
N ASP A 80 -6.72 5.70 9.86
CA ASP A 80 -6.47 4.59 10.80
C ASP A 80 -7.76 3.90 11.24
#